data_4ee50b9e1410da48e364d20b997f6129
#
_entry.id   4ee50b9e1410da48e364d20b997f6129
#
_cell.length_a   1.000
_cell.length_b   1.000
_cell.length_c   1.000
_cell.angle_alpha   90.00
_cell.angle_beta   90.00
_cell.angle_gamma   90.00
#
_symmetry.space_group_name_H-M   'P 1'
#
loop_
_entity.id
_entity.type
_entity.pdbx_description
1 polymer ?
#
loop_
_entity_poly.entity_id
_entity_poly.type
_entity_poly.pdbx_seq_one_letter_code
_entity_poly.pdbx_strand_id
1 'polypeptide(L)'
;MCILDRETGKIRRMVAAHDVGKAVNPLSVEGQIEGGVLMGMGYALTEDWPLKDCVPQVKYGTLGLLRSNQIPHIHAIYVEKDELLRVAYGTKGIGEISTIPTAPAIQGAYYAMD
;
A
#
# COMPACT_ATOMS: atom_id res chain seq x y z
N MET A 1 -5.12 -0.30 7.74
CA MET A 1 -4.84 -0.91 9.06
C MET A 1 -3.75 -1.94 8.90
N CYS A 2 -2.73 -1.89 9.76
CA CYS A 2 -1.63 -2.85 9.80
C CYS A 2 -1.76 -3.74 11.04
N ILE A 3 -1.57 -5.05 10.88
CA ILE A 3 -1.60 -6.03 11.97
C ILE A 3 -0.23 -6.69 12.05
N LEU A 4 0.46 -6.49 13.17
CA LEU A 4 1.78 -7.03 13.44
C LEU A 4 1.69 -8.31 14.27
N ASP A 5 2.68 -9.14 14.10
CA ASP A 5 2.99 -10.22 15.03
C ASP A 5 3.74 -9.64 16.24
N ARG A 6 3.21 -9.84 17.44
CA ARG A 6 3.77 -9.22 18.66
C ARG A 6 5.13 -9.79 19.08
N GLU A 7 5.43 -11.01 18.69
CA GLU A 7 6.71 -11.65 19.05
C GLU A 7 7.84 -11.27 18.08
N THR A 8 7.50 -11.19 16.78
CA THR A 8 8.50 -11.00 15.72
C THR A 8 8.54 -9.59 15.14
N GLY A 9 7.53 -8.76 15.41
CA GLY A 9 7.36 -7.45 14.78
C GLY A 9 7.02 -7.50 13.28
N LYS A 10 6.83 -8.68 12.70
CA LYS A 10 6.51 -8.83 11.27
C LYS A 10 5.06 -8.50 10.97
N ILE A 11 4.81 -7.93 9.80
CA ILE A 11 3.45 -7.69 9.33
C ILE A 11 2.79 -9.02 8.99
N ARG A 12 1.71 -9.36 9.70
CA ARG A 12 0.88 -10.54 9.43
C ARG A 12 -0.18 -10.27 8.38
N ARG A 13 -0.75 -9.07 8.40
CA ARG A 13 -1.86 -8.71 7.53
C ARG A 13 -1.96 -7.20 7.36
N MET A 14 -2.27 -6.78 6.13
CA MET A 14 -2.70 -5.42 5.83
C MET A 14 -4.18 -5.41 5.43
N VAL A 15 -4.91 -4.41 5.90
CA VAL A 15 -6.30 -4.16 5.47
C VAL A 15 -6.37 -2.75 4.92
N ALA A 16 -6.78 -2.62 3.67
CA ALA A 16 -6.89 -1.36 2.95
C ALA A 16 -8.31 -1.16 2.43
N ALA A 17 -9.00 -0.14 2.93
CA ALA A 17 -10.35 0.21 2.51
C ALA A 17 -10.32 1.57 1.79
N HIS A 18 -10.86 1.61 0.58
CA HIS A 18 -10.87 2.81 -0.25
C HIS A 18 -12.25 3.03 -0.89
N ASP A 19 -12.69 4.28 -0.87
CA ASP A 19 -13.86 4.71 -1.63
C ASP A 19 -13.42 4.93 -3.09
N VAL A 20 -13.95 4.11 -3.96
CA VAL A 20 -13.61 4.09 -5.40
C VAL A 20 -14.73 4.67 -6.29
N GLY A 21 -15.79 5.17 -5.64
CA GLY A 21 -17.00 5.52 -6.37
C GLY A 21 -17.61 4.27 -7.00
N LYS A 22 -17.78 4.25 -8.32
CA LYS A 22 -18.22 3.05 -9.04
C LYS A 22 -17.02 2.22 -9.51
N ALA A 23 -16.95 0.98 -9.11
CA ALA A 23 -15.93 0.04 -9.59
C ALA A 23 -16.29 -0.45 -11.01
N VAL A 24 -15.61 0.06 -12.03
CA VAL A 24 -15.83 -0.35 -13.42
C VAL A 24 -15.33 -1.79 -13.65
N ASN A 25 -14.21 -2.13 -13.04
CA ASN A 25 -13.67 -3.49 -13.04
C ASN A 25 -13.22 -3.84 -11.62
N PRO A 26 -14.03 -4.54 -10.83
CA PRO A 26 -13.75 -4.89 -9.45
C PRO A 26 -12.39 -5.59 -9.25
N LEU A 27 -12.06 -6.55 -10.09
CA LEU A 27 -10.80 -7.28 -10.00
C LEU A 27 -9.57 -6.38 -10.22
N SER A 28 -9.66 -5.46 -11.19
CA SER A 28 -8.58 -4.48 -11.42
C SER A 28 -8.46 -3.48 -10.28
N VAL A 29 -9.57 -3.08 -9.67
CA VAL A 29 -9.60 -2.20 -8.48
C VAL A 29 -8.90 -2.88 -7.30
N GLU A 30 -9.24 -4.14 -7.03
CA GLU A 30 -8.62 -4.93 -5.97
C GLU A 30 -7.11 -5.06 -6.18
N GLY A 31 -6.68 -5.46 -7.38
CA GLY A 31 -5.25 -5.56 -7.71
C GLY A 31 -4.50 -4.23 -7.62
N GLN A 32 -5.15 -3.11 -7.95
CA GLN A 32 -4.56 -1.78 -7.81
C GLN A 32 -4.37 -1.39 -6.33
N ILE A 33 -5.32 -1.70 -5.47
CA ILE A 33 -5.22 -1.47 -4.03
C ILE A 33 -4.11 -2.33 -3.43
N GLU A 34 -4.05 -3.61 -3.75
CA GLU A 34 -3.02 -4.52 -3.26
C GLU A 34 -1.61 -4.08 -3.69
N GLY A 35 -1.45 -3.72 -4.96
CA GLY A 35 -0.19 -3.24 -5.51
C GLY A 35 0.31 -1.95 -4.86
N GLY A 36 -0.59 -0.99 -4.62
CA GLY A 36 -0.24 0.26 -3.94
C GLY A 36 0.12 0.05 -2.46
N VAL A 37 -0.59 -0.83 -1.76
CA VAL A 37 -0.22 -1.21 -0.39
C VAL A 37 1.16 -1.84 -0.36
N LEU A 38 1.47 -2.74 -1.30
CA LEU A 38 2.79 -3.37 -1.40
C LEU A 38 3.90 -2.35 -1.63
N MET A 39 3.69 -1.39 -2.54
CA MET A 39 4.64 -0.29 -2.74
C MET A 39 4.87 0.52 -1.46
N GLY A 40 3.79 0.91 -0.77
CA GLY A 40 3.87 1.64 0.49
C GLY A 40 4.57 0.86 1.60
N MET A 41 4.46 -0.47 1.63
CA MET A 41 5.22 -1.33 2.54
C MET A 41 6.71 -1.31 2.23
N GLY A 42 7.09 -1.40 0.96
CA GLY A 42 8.48 -1.29 0.54
C GLY A 42 9.10 0.04 0.99
N TYR A 43 8.42 1.14 0.73
CA TYR A 43 8.80 2.49 1.18
C TYR A 43 9.01 2.59 2.69
N ALA A 44 8.12 1.97 3.46
CA ALA A 44 8.15 2.07 4.92
C ALA A 44 9.24 1.22 5.58
N LEU A 45 9.63 0.10 4.97
CA LEU A 45 10.36 -0.95 5.67
C LEU A 45 11.69 -1.35 5.06
N THR A 46 11.81 -1.38 3.73
CA THR A 46 12.92 -2.10 3.08
C THR A 46 13.66 -1.32 2.02
N GLU A 47 13.02 -0.33 1.40
CA GLU A 47 13.63 0.43 0.33
C GLU A 47 14.57 1.51 0.86
N ASP A 48 15.78 1.56 0.29
CA ASP A 48 16.76 2.59 0.57
C ASP A 48 17.42 3.05 -0.74
N TRP A 49 17.56 4.36 -0.89
CA TRP A 49 18.12 4.99 -2.08
C TRP A 49 19.30 5.88 -1.70
N PRO A 50 20.43 5.30 -1.25
CA PRO A 50 21.59 6.07 -0.82
C PRO A 50 22.20 6.85 -1.99
N LEU A 51 22.45 8.11 -1.76
CA LEU A 51 23.11 9.02 -2.69
C LEU A 51 24.47 9.46 -2.12
N LYS A 52 25.49 9.48 -2.96
CA LYS A 52 26.76 10.14 -2.69
C LYS A 52 27.01 11.18 -3.78
N ASP A 53 27.18 12.41 -3.39
CA ASP A 53 27.37 13.55 -4.31
C ASP A 53 26.30 13.59 -5.43
N CYS A 54 25.03 13.35 -5.05
CA CYS A 54 23.87 13.24 -5.96
C CYS A 54 23.92 12.04 -6.92
N VAL A 55 24.84 11.11 -6.74
CA VAL A 55 24.95 9.89 -7.55
C VAL A 55 24.40 8.69 -6.77
N PRO A 56 23.43 7.94 -7.32
CA PRO A 56 22.91 6.72 -6.69
C PRO A 56 24.01 5.68 -6.47
N GLN A 57 24.06 5.12 -5.26
CA GLN A 57 25.05 4.11 -4.87
C GLN A 57 24.52 2.67 -5.04
N VAL A 58 23.24 2.51 -5.33
CA VAL A 58 22.59 1.21 -5.52
C VAL A 58 22.03 1.07 -6.93
N LYS A 59 21.95 -0.16 -7.41
CA LYS A 59 21.25 -0.50 -8.64
C LYS A 59 19.78 -0.78 -8.30
N TYR A 60 18.87 -0.55 -9.27
CA TYR A 60 17.44 -0.76 -9.08
C TYR A 60 17.07 -2.12 -8.50
N GLY A 61 17.72 -3.20 -8.93
CA GLY A 61 17.45 -4.55 -8.41
C GLY A 61 17.94 -4.81 -6.97
N THR A 62 18.74 -3.90 -6.39
CA THR A 62 19.25 -3.99 -5.00
C THR A 62 18.67 -2.93 -4.08
N LEU A 63 17.66 -2.20 -4.54
CA LEU A 63 17.00 -1.12 -3.83
C LEU A 63 16.26 -1.56 -2.55
N GLY A 64 15.99 -2.83 -2.38
CA GLY A 64 15.20 -3.34 -1.25
C GLY A 64 13.73 -3.55 -1.58
N LEU A 65 13.36 -3.64 -2.86
CA LEU A 65 11.99 -3.96 -3.27
C LEU A 65 11.55 -5.30 -2.70
N LEU A 66 10.34 -5.33 -2.13
CA LEU A 66 9.76 -6.55 -1.60
C LEU A 66 9.57 -7.62 -2.69
N ARG A 67 9.91 -8.86 -2.35
CA ARG A 67 9.72 -10.02 -3.22
C ARG A 67 8.40 -10.71 -2.92
N SER A 68 7.86 -11.47 -3.88
CA SER A 68 6.56 -12.13 -3.75
C SER A 68 6.43 -13.03 -2.50
N ASN A 69 7.52 -13.66 -2.08
CA ASN A 69 7.53 -14.50 -0.87
C ASN A 69 7.61 -13.71 0.46
N GLN A 70 7.74 -12.39 0.40
CA GLN A 70 7.80 -11.49 1.56
C GLN A 70 6.48 -10.75 1.79
N ILE A 71 5.52 -10.91 0.87
CA ILE A 71 4.24 -10.18 0.90
C ILE A 71 3.32 -10.84 1.92
N PRO A 72 2.83 -10.10 2.94
CA PRO A 72 1.81 -10.61 3.84
C PRO A 72 0.46 -10.65 3.13
N HIS A 73 -0.54 -11.25 3.78
CA HIS A 73 -1.90 -11.19 3.28
C HIS A 73 -2.41 -9.73 3.26
N ILE A 74 -2.76 -9.23 2.09
CA ILE A 74 -3.38 -7.93 1.90
C ILE A 74 -4.87 -8.16 1.65
N HIS A 75 -5.72 -7.51 2.43
CA HIS A 75 -7.16 -7.54 2.29
C HIS A 75 -7.63 -6.19 1.74
N ALA A 76 -7.89 -6.16 0.45
CA ALA A 76 -8.46 -5.00 -0.22
C ALA A 76 -9.97 -4.93 0.00
N ILE A 77 -10.46 -3.75 0.34
CA ILE A 77 -11.88 -3.45 0.47
C ILE A 77 -12.14 -2.20 -0.38
N TYR A 78 -12.92 -2.32 -1.42
CA TYR A 78 -13.39 -1.17 -2.15
C TYR A 78 -14.82 -0.84 -1.78
N VAL A 79 -15.07 0.43 -1.50
CA VAL A 79 -16.38 0.96 -1.14
C VAL A 79 -16.92 1.69 -2.35
N GLU A 80 -18.07 1.25 -2.84
CA GLU A 80 -18.81 1.95 -3.88
C GLU A 80 -19.80 2.92 -3.25
N LYS A 81 -19.71 4.18 -3.65
CA LYS A 81 -20.57 5.24 -3.15
C LYS A 81 -21.08 6.08 -4.31
N ASP A 82 -22.41 6.26 -4.36
CA ASP A 82 -22.99 7.15 -5.36
C ASP A 82 -22.50 8.59 -5.15
N GLU A 83 -21.85 9.13 -6.16
CA GLU A 83 -21.43 10.52 -6.17
C GLU A 83 -22.53 11.40 -6.76
N LEU A 84 -22.79 12.52 -6.09
CA LEU A 84 -23.75 13.54 -6.56
C LEU A 84 -23.35 14.10 -7.93
N LEU A 85 -22.07 14.25 -8.16
CA LEU A 85 -21.52 14.66 -9.45
C LEU A 85 -21.11 13.40 -10.22
N ARG A 86 -21.94 12.96 -11.16
CA ARG A 86 -21.68 11.78 -12.01
C ARG A 86 -20.62 12.04 -13.08
N VAL A 87 -19.51 12.64 -12.70
CA VAL A 87 -18.33 12.78 -13.54
C VAL A 87 -17.66 11.41 -13.70
N ALA A 88 -17.12 11.11 -14.86
CA ALA A 88 -16.48 9.83 -15.17
C ALA A 88 -17.33 8.60 -14.79
N TYR A 89 -18.65 8.68 -15.06
CA TYR A 89 -19.62 7.63 -14.72
C TYR A 89 -19.68 7.26 -13.22
N GLY A 90 -19.26 8.18 -12.35
CA GLY A 90 -19.22 7.98 -10.90
C GLY A 90 -17.98 7.26 -10.39
N THR A 91 -16.97 7.05 -11.24
CA THR A 91 -15.69 6.45 -10.84
C THR A 91 -14.76 7.48 -10.20
N LYS A 92 -13.92 7.02 -9.27
CA LYS A 92 -12.82 7.81 -8.68
C LYS A 92 -11.48 7.28 -9.15
N GLY A 93 -10.47 8.16 -9.16
CA GLY A 93 -9.09 7.76 -9.42
C GLY A 93 -8.54 6.91 -8.27
N ILE A 94 -7.95 5.77 -8.58
CA ILE A 94 -7.41 4.82 -7.61
C ILE A 94 -5.94 4.47 -7.86
N GLY A 95 -5.25 5.25 -8.70
CA GLY A 95 -3.90 4.92 -9.15
C GLY A 95 -2.91 4.65 -8.02
N GLU A 96 -2.76 5.57 -7.09
CA GLU A 96 -1.76 5.49 -6.01
C GLU A 96 -2.32 5.78 -4.62
N ILE A 97 -3.64 5.89 -4.47
CA ILE A 97 -4.26 6.27 -3.19
C ILE A 97 -3.95 5.29 -2.06
N SER A 98 -3.77 4.01 -2.37
CA SER A 98 -3.47 2.97 -1.39
C SER A 98 -2.03 3.00 -0.89
N THR A 99 -1.10 3.61 -1.61
CA THR A 99 0.29 3.79 -1.20
C THR A 99 0.40 4.80 -0.04
N ILE A 100 -0.38 5.87 -0.09
CA ILE A 100 -0.29 7.02 0.82
C ILE A 100 -0.51 6.63 2.30
N PRO A 101 -1.59 5.92 2.70
CA PRO A 101 -1.87 5.61 4.10
C PRO A 101 -1.06 4.42 4.63
N THR A 102 -0.31 3.72 3.80
CA THR A 102 0.35 2.47 4.18
C THR A 102 1.49 2.70 5.17
N ALA A 103 2.41 3.61 4.90
CA ALA A 103 3.52 3.90 5.82
C ALA A 103 3.03 4.45 7.18
N PRO A 104 2.11 5.42 7.26
CA PRO A 104 1.53 5.85 8.54
C PRO A 104 0.81 4.71 9.30
N ALA A 105 0.12 3.81 8.59
CA ALA A 105 -0.54 2.68 9.24
C ALA A 105 0.45 1.68 9.84
N ILE A 106 1.59 1.47 9.20
CA ILE A 106 2.68 0.63 9.71
C ILE A 106 3.31 1.30 10.94
N GLN A 107 3.65 2.58 10.86
CA GLN A 107 4.20 3.34 11.96
C GLN A 107 3.27 3.31 13.18
N GLY A 108 1.97 3.57 12.99
CA GLY A 108 0.98 3.51 14.06
C GLY A 108 0.84 2.13 14.70
N ALA A 109 1.04 1.06 13.91
CA ALA A 109 1.01 -0.30 14.44
C ALA A 109 2.23 -0.60 15.32
N TYR A 110 3.43 -0.13 14.96
CA TYR A 110 4.62 -0.25 15.81
C TYR A 110 4.50 0.57 17.10
N TYR A 111 4.00 1.80 17.04
CA TYR A 111 3.73 2.59 18.24
C TYR A 111 2.72 1.94 19.20
N ALA A 112 1.80 1.15 18.69
CA ALA A 112 0.82 0.44 19.52
C ALA A 112 1.37 -0.87 20.10
N MET A 113 2.57 -1.30 19.73
CA MET A 113 3.25 -2.46 20.30
C MET A 113 4.06 -2.13 21.55
N ASP A 114 4.57 -0.88 21.61
CA ASP A 114 5.35 -0.37 22.76
C ASP A 114 4.42 -0.05 23.94
#